data_f91c5f62718c26024de762faeb8413fa
#
_entry.id   f91c5f62718c26024de762faeb8413fa
#
_cell.length_a   1.000
_cell.length_b   1.000
_cell.length_c   1.000
_cell.angle_alpha   90.00
_cell.angle_beta   90.00
_cell.angle_gamma   90.00
#
_symmetry.space_group_name_H-M   'P 1'
#
loop_
_entity.id
_entity.type
_entity.pdbx_description
1 polymer ?
#
loop_
_entity_poly.entity_id
_entity_poly.type
_entity_poly.pdbx_seq_one_letter_code
_entity_poly.pdbx_strand_id
1 'polypeptide(L)'
;TYTAKHNPIAVYRKEVNKTFFCYGGTDAENSTLHHMVSYYDHETGEIPKPTLVLDKNTIDAHDNPIISIDKDGYIYLFSTSHGTSRPSYVHRSRKPYDIKSFEVVEANKLDNGKKVPLDNFSYMQTWNVPDKGFVSFFTRYNYPADRTICFMTSPDGKNWSEWKRIAAIKKGHYQIS
;
A
#
# COMPACT_ATOMS: atom_id res chain seq x y z
N THR A 1 3.47 16.21 -6.75
CA THR A 1 2.00 16.11 -6.74
C THR A 1 1.59 14.74 -6.25
N TYR A 2 0.77 14.66 -5.21
CA TYR A 2 0.25 13.41 -4.69
C TYR A 2 -0.89 12.90 -5.59
N THR A 3 -0.87 11.64 -5.98
CA THR A 3 -1.96 11.06 -6.76
C THR A 3 -3.11 10.68 -5.82
N ALA A 4 -4.28 11.26 -6.03
CA ALA A 4 -5.45 11.17 -5.15
C ALA A 4 -6.13 9.79 -5.08
N LYS A 5 -5.54 8.73 -5.66
CA LYS A 5 -6.17 7.41 -5.79
C LYS A 5 -5.58 6.34 -4.88
N HIS A 6 -4.61 6.72 -4.05
CA HIS A 6 -3.98 5.83 -3.09
C HIS A 6 -4.68 5.98 -1.73
N ASN A 7 -5.29 4.92 -1.24
CA ASN A 7 -6.04 4.88 0.01
C ASN A 7 -5.91 3.53 0.73
N PRO A 8 -6.03 3.53 2.06
CA PRO A 8 -5.98 4.68 2.94
C PRO A 8 -4.56 5.22 3.11
N ILE A 9 -4.44 6.50 3.44
CA ILE A 9 -3.17 7.12 3.84
C ILE A 9 -3.09 7.32 5.36
N ALA A 10 -4.20 7.13 6.07
CA ALA A 10 -4.27 7.21 7.53
C ALA A 10 -5.29 6.21 8.08
N VAL A 11 -4.97 5.63 9.24
CA VAL A 11 -5.80 4.64 9.93
C VAL A 11 -5.80 4.93 11.43
N TYR A 12 -6.98 5.21 12.00
CA TYR A 12 -7.14 5.33 13.45
C TYR A 12 -7.26 3.95 14.12
N ARG A 13 -6.57 3.79 15.25
CA ARG A 13 -6.63 2.58 16.09
C ARG A 13 -6.96 2.95 17.53
N LYS A 14 -8.18 2.60 17.93
CA LYS A 14 -8.72 2.91 19.24
C LYS A 14 -7.96 2.24 20.38
N GLU A 15 -7.36 1.06 20.11
CA GLU A 15 -6.62 0.25 21.06
C GLU A 15 -5.41 0.97 21.64
N VAL A 16 -4.85 1.90 20.89
CA VAL A 16 -3.70 2.73 21.28
C VAL A 16 -3.97 4.22 21.19
N ASN A 17 -5.21 4.60 20.88
CA ASN A 17 -5.66 5.99 20.70
C ASN A 17 -4.76 6.81 19.76
N LYS A 18 -4.39 6.22 18.61
CA LYS A 18 -3.49 6.82 17.63
C LYS A 18 -4.04 6.75 16.21
N THR A 19 -3.77 7.80 15.44
CA THR A 19 -3.97 7.79 14.00
C THR A 19 -2.62 7.61 13.32
N PHE A 20 -2.35 6.42 12.79
CA PHE A 20 -1.18 6.13 11.98
C PHE A 20 -1.38 6.64 10.56
N PHE A 21 -0.33 7.20 9.96
CA PHE A 21 -0.39 7.70 8.58
C PHE A 21 0.91 7.46 7.84
N CYS A 22 0.82 7.37 6.53
CA CYS A 22 1.97 7.32 5.63
C CYS A 22 1.89 8.43 4.58
N TYR A 23 3.03 8.77 4.00
CA TYR A 23 3.11 9.75 2.93
C TYR A 23 4.39 9.57 2.11
N GLY A 24 4.38 10.12 0.90
CA GLY A 24 5.58 10.31 0.10
C GLY A 24 6.33 11.55 0.55
N GLY A 25 7.56 11.37 0.99
CA GLY A 25 8.52 12.43 1.25
C GLY A 25 9.63 12.45 0.21
N THR A 26 10.65 13.25 0.45
CA THR A 26 11.87 13.29 -0.32
C THR A 26 13.03 13.74 0.58
N ASP A 27 14.27 13.53 0.13
CA ASP A 27 15.45 14.12 0.76
C ASP A 27 15.56 15.63 0.48
N ALA A 28 16.57 16.26 1.05
CA ALA A 28 16.83 17.70 0.88
C ALA A 28 17.14 18.07 -0.59
N GLU A 29 17.60 17.13 -1.38
CA GLU A 29 17.96 17.31 -2.78
C GLU A 29 16.79 17.04 -3.74
N ASN A 30 15.62 16.59 -3.21
CA ASN A 30 14.45 16.18 -3.98
C ASN A 30 14.74 15.07 -4.99
N SER A 31 15.67 14.20 -4.67
CA SER A 31 16.23 13.24 -5.61
C SER A 31 15.37 11.99 -5.77
N THR A 32 14.70 11.53 -4.67
CA THR A 32 13.92 10.30 -4.68
C THR A 32 12.69 10.38 -3.79
N LEU A 33 11.73 9.48 -4.06
CA LEU A 33 10.50 9.34 -3.28
C LEU A 33 10.76 8.44 -2.07
N HIS A 34 10.63 9.01 -0.89
CA HIS A 34 10.74 8.33 0.39
C HIS A 34 9.36 7.93 0.93
N HIS A 35 9.18 6.67 1.26
CA HIS A 35 7.98 6.21 1.97
C HIS A 35 8.17 6.43 3.46
N MET A 36 7.40 7.36 3.99
CA MET A 36 7.46 7.78 5.38
C MET A 36 6.23 7.30 6.16
N VAL A 37 6.41 6.97 7.44
CA VAL A 37 5.33 6.62 8.34
C VAL A 37 5.48 7.35 9.68
N SER A 38 4.36 7.76 10.26
CA SER A 38 4.28 8.31 11.62
C SER A 38 2.89 8.07 12.19
N TYR A 39 2.59 8.65 13.33
CA TYR A 39 1.25 8.68 13.93
C TYR A 39 1.00 10.01 14.63
N TYR A 40 -0.27 10.34 14.78
CA TYR A 40 -0.74 11.36 15.72
C TYR A 40 -1.23 10.66 16.98
N ASP A 41 -0.69 11.03 18.13
CA ASP A 41 -1.10 10.54 19.43
C ASP A 41 -2.22 11.43 19.97
N HIS A 42 -3.42 10.88 20.11
CA HIS A 42 -4.59 11.64 20.55
C HIS A 42 -4.58 11.92 22.06
N GLU A 43 -3.75 11.24 22.83
CA GLU A 43 -3.61 11.48 24.27
C GLU A 43 -2.69 12.67 24.55
N THR A 44 -1.56 12.73 23.84
CA THR A 44 -0.53 13.76 24.06
C THR A 44 -0.62 14.92 23.07
N GLY A 45 -1.28 14.73 21.93
CA GLY A 45 -1.31 15.69 20.81
C GLY A 45 -0.02 15.72 19.99
N GLU A 46 0.88 14.77 20.16
CA GLU A 46 2.19 14.76 19.55
C GLU A 46 2.26 13.91 18.27
N ILE A 47 3.19 14.29 17.40
CA ILE A 47 3.60 13.51 16.23
C ILE A 47 5.09 13.21 16.38
N PRO A 48 5.51 11.95 16.55
CA PRO A 48 6.92 11.61 16.64
C PRO A 48 7.61 11.79 15.30
N LYS A 49 8.95 11.84 15.34
CA LYS A 49 9.77 11.87 14.12
C LYS A 49 9.38 10.71 13.20
N PRO A 50 9.03 10.99 11.95
CA PRO A 50 8.66 9.95 10.98
C PRO A 50 9.81 8.97 10.72
N THR A 51 9.45 7.73 10.43
CA THR A 51 10.38 6.68 10.02
C THR A 51 10.40 6.59 8.51
N LEU A 52 11.59 6.59 7.91
CA LEU A 52 11.81 6.21 6.54
C LEU A 52 11.75 4.68 6.44
N VAL A 53 10.76 4.17 5.69
CA VAL A 53 10.58 2.72 5.50
C VAL A 53 11.23 2.24 4.19
N LEU A 54 11.12 3.04 3.14
CA LEU A 54 11.66 2.72 1.81
C LEU A 54 12.04 3.97 1.07
N ASP A 55 13.25 4.00 0.50
CA ASP A 55 13.57 4.84 -0.64
C ASP A 55 13.14 4.11 -1.91
N LYS A 56 12.16 4.66 -2.61
CA LYS A 56 11.59 4.05 -3.82
C LYS A 56 12.47 4.20 -5.05
N ASN A 57 13.53 4.99 -4.93
CA ASN A 57 14.49 5.27 -6.00
C ASN A 57 13.83 5.76 -7.31
N THR A 58 12.86 6.67 -7.16
CA THR A 58 12.13 7.32 -8.26
C THR A 58 11.59 8.67 -7.77
N ILE A 59 11.26 9.57 -8.70
CA ILE A 59 10.52 10.80 -8.42
C ILE A 59 9.03 10.69 -8.77
N ASP A 60 8.59 9.52 -9.20
CA ASP A 60 7.22 9.31 -9.67
C ASP A 60 6.23 9.20 -8.49
N ALA A 61 5.39 10.21 -8.34
CA ALA A 61 4.38 10.26 -7.29
C ALA A 61 3.29 9.16 -7.40
N HIS A 62 3.22 8.43 -8.51
CA HIS A 62 2.34 7.25 -8.61
C HIS A 62 2.84 6.06 -7.77
N ASP A 63 4.06 6.14 -7.27
CA ASP A 63 4.64 5.12 -6.42
C ASP A 63 4.45 5.42 -4.92
N ASN A 64 3.63 6.41 -4.54
CA ASN A 64 3.32 6.74 -3.15
C ASN A 64 2.75 5.54 -2.39
N PRO A 65 3.08 5.42 -1.08
CA PRO A 65 2.61 4.32 -0.26
C PRO A 65 1.16 4.50 0.17
N ILE A 66 0.54 3.39 0.58
CA ILE A 66 -0.67 3.35 1.39
C ILE A 66 -0.40 2.56 2.66
N ILE A 67 -1.23 2.79 3.70
CA ILE A 67 -1.12 2.14 4.99
C ILE A 67 -2.36 1.29 5.27
N SER A 68 -2.15 0.12 5.86
CA SER A 68 -3.20 -0.68 6.48
C SER A 68 -2.69 -1.27 7.79
N ILE A 69 -3.58 -1.58 8.72
CA ILE A 69 -3.21 -2.18 10.02
C ILE A 69 -4.11 -3.39 10.24
N ASP A 70 -3.49 -4.55 10.51
CA ASP A 70 -4.24 -5.78 10.76
C ASP A 70 -4.88 -5.81 12.17
N LYS A 71 -5.64 -6.88 12.43
CA LYS A 71 -6.33 -7.07 13.71
C LYS A 71 -5.39 -7.19 14.91
N ASP A 72 -4.15 -7.61 14.67
CA ASP A 72 -3.12 -7.80 15.70
C ASP A 72 -2.25 -6.55 15.89
N GLY A 73 -2.56 -5.46 15.17
CA GLY A 73 -1.88 -4.16 15.27
C GLY A 73 -0.64 -4.02 14.41
N TYR A 74 -0.30 -4.98 13.56
CA TYR A 74 0.83 -4.83 12.65
C TYR A 74 0.50 -3.84 11.53
N ILE A 75 1.43 -2.93 11.31
CA ILE A 75 1.31 -1.88 10.29
C ILE A 75 1.88 -2.40 8.98
N TYR A 76 1.10 -2.33 7.91
CA TYR A 76 1.51 -2.66 6.56
C TYR A 76 1.62 -1.41 5.70
N LEU A 77 2.71 -1.28 4.98
CA LEU A 77 2.90 -0.29 3.93
C LEU A 77 3.01 -1.00 2.58
N PHE A 78 2.13 -0.64 1.68
CA PHE A 78 2.12 -1.17 0.32
C PHE A 78 2.69 -0.11 -0.61
N SER A 79 3.72 -0.48 -1.35
CA SER A 79 4.41 0.34 -2.33
C SER A 79 4.13 -0.20 -3.72
N THR A 80 3.48 0.60 -4.52
CA THR A 80 3.10 0.25 -5.90
C THR A 80 3.99 0.96 -6.93
N SER A 81 3.65 0.79 -8.20
CA SER A 81 4.24 1.53 -9.33
C SER A 81 3.23 1.62 -10.48
N HIS A 82 3.60 2.27 -11.56
CA HIS A 82 2.86 2.17 -12.82
C HIS A 82 3.01 0.76 -13.41
N GLY A 83 2.01 -0.10 -13.18
CA GLY A 83 2.05 -1.48 -13.65
C GLY A 83 3.26 -2.24 -13.12
N THR A 84 4.11 -2.67 -14.01
CA THR A 84 5.36 -3.39 -13.71
C THR A 84 6.61 -2.57 -14.02
N SER A 85 6.47 -1.25 -14.17
CA SER A 85 7.60 -0.38 -14.57
C SER A 85 8.74 -0.35 -13.53
N ARG A 86 8.41 -0.58 -12.27
CA ARG A 86 9.34 -0.65 -11.13
C ARG A 86 8.87 -1.71 -10.14
N PRO A 87 9.75 -2.22 -9.27
CA PRO A 87 9.37 -3.18 -8.23
C PRO A 87 8.30 -2.63 -7.29
N SER A 88 7.38 -3.50 -6.89
CA SER A 88 6.40 -3.27 -5.83
C SER A 88 6.87 -3.95 -4.55
N TYR A 89 6.51 -3.38 -3.40
CA TYR A 89 6.94 -3.88 -2.11
C TYR A 89 5.78 -3.90 -1.12
N VAL A 90 5.83 -4.83 -0.19
CA VAL A 90 5.01 -4.84 1.02
C VAL A 90 5.95 -4.82 2.21
N HIS A 91 5.79 -3.86 3.10
CA HIS A 91 6.51 -3.80 4.36
C HIS A 91 5.53 -4.01 5.51
N ARG A 92 5.99 -4.69 6.56
CA ARG A 92 5.24 -4.93 7.79
C ARG A 92 6.05 -4.47 8.98
N SER A 93 5.43 -3.79 9.95
CA SER A 93 6.11 -3.48 11.20
C SER A 93 6.52 -4.76 11.93
N ARG A 94 7.68 -4.73 12.61
CA ARG A 94 8.16 -5.90 13.36
C ARG A 94 7.41 -6.15 14.66
N LYS A 95 6.69 -5.13 15.15
CA LYS A 95 5.86 -5.19 16.36
C LYS A 95 4.54 -4.47 16.14
N PRO A 96 3.47 -4.88 16.84
CA PRO A 96 2.21 -4.17 16.79
C PRO A 96 2.37 -2.68 17.15
N TYR A 97 1.72 -1.81 16.39
CA TYR A 97 1.66 -0.35 16.62
C TYR A 97 3.02 0.35 16.70
N ASP A 98 4.09 -0.30 16.22
CA ASP A 98 5.46 0.24 16.26
C ASP A 98 5.87 0.74 14.87
N ILE A 99 6.22 2.03 14.78
CA ILE A 99 6.70 2.64 13.53
C ILE A 99 8.23 2.58 13.40
N LYS A 100 8.97 2.08 14.39
CA LYS A 100 10.44 2.19 14.43
C LYS A 100 11.16 1.23 13.49
N SER A 101 10.55 0.07 13.20
CA SER A 101 11.21 -0.94 12.38
C SER A 101 10.22 -1.75 11.55
N PHE A 102 10.61 -1.98 10.30
CA PHE A 102 9.83 -2.74 9.32
C PHE A 102 10.67 -3.87 8.73
N GLU A 103 9.98 -4.86 8.18
CA GLU A 103 10.57 -5.93 7.39
C GLU A 103 9.85 -6.01 6.04
N VAL A 104 10.56 -6.46 5.02
CA VAL A 104 9.97 -6.76 3.72
C VAL A 104 9.18 -8.06 3.82
N VAL A 105 7.94 -8.04 3.38
CA VAL A 105 7.10 -9.22 3.21
C VAL A 105 7.24 -9.69 1.78
N GLU A 106 7.76 -10.89 1.57
CA GLU A 106 7.76 -11.53 0.25
C GLU A 106 6.32 -11.93 -0.14
N ALA A 107 5.57 -10.92 -0.61
CA ALA A 107 4.18 -11.09 -0.97
C ALA A 107 4.04 -11.73 -2.37
N ASN A 108 3.09 -12.64 -2.49
CA ASN A 108 2.81 -13.35 -3.73
C ASN A 108 1.31 -13.35 -4.01
N LYS A 109 0.95 -13.40 -5.28
CA LYS A 109 -0.43 -13.58 -5.74
C LYS A 109 -0.56 -14.86 -6.56
N LEU A 110 -1.78 -15.33 -6.73
CA LEU A 110 -2.09 -16.33 -7.74
C LEU A 110 -2.32 -15.64 -9.09
N ASP A 111 -1.76 -16.19 -10.14
CA ASP A 111 -2.01 -15.79 -11.53
C ASP A 111 -2.10 -17.05 -12.41
N ASN A 112 -3.29 -17.34 -12.93
CA ASN A 112 -3.59 -18.57 -13.65
C ASN A 112 -3.22 -19.83 -12.84
N GLY A 113 -3.54 -19.83 -11.55
CA GLY A 113 -3.25 -20.92 -10.62
C GLY A 113 -1.79 -21.07 -10.21
N LYS A 114 -0.89 -20.22 -10.69
CA LYS A 114 0.54 -20.19 -10.30
C LYS A 114 0.80 -19.10 -9.28
N LYS A 115 1.66 -19.42 -8.32
CA LYS A 115 2.14 -18.44 -7.34
C LYS A 115 3.25 -17.59 -7.99
N VAL A 116 3.02 -16.27 -8.07
CA VAL A 116 3.97 -15.30 -8.64
C VAL A 116 4.16 -14.14 -7.66
N PRO A 117 5.27 -13.38 -7.74
CA PRO A 117 5.44 -12.18 -6.94
C PRO A 117 4.29 -11.20 -7.08
N LEU A 118 3.94 -10.50 -6.01
CA LEU A 118 2.92 -9.48 -6.02
C LEU A 118 3.41 -8.25 -6.79
N ASP A 119 2.77 -7.98 -7.92
CA ASP A 119 3.08 -6.86 -8.81
C ASP A 119 1.82 -6.34 -9.52
N ASN A 120 1.95 -5.28 -10.32
CA ASN A 120 0.91 -4.74 -11.20
C ASN A 120 -0.40 -4.42 -10.45
N PHE A 121 -0.29 -3.70 -9.35
CA PHE A 121 -1.42 -3.28 -8.51
C PHE A 121 -1.38 -1.76 -8.28
N SER A 122 -1.40 -0.98 -9.35
CA SER A 122 -1.30 0.47 -9.32
C SER A 122 -2.55 1.12 -8.72
N TYR A 123 -2.39 2.32 -8.14
CA TYR A 123 -3.48 3.07 -7.49
C TYR A 123 -4.23 2.24 -6.45
N MET A 124 -3.47 1.49 -5.69
CA MET A 124 -3.97 0.56 -4.71
C MET A 124 -4.80 1.24 -3.62
N GLN A 125 -5.87 0.56 -3.25
CA GLN A 125 -6.71 0.89 -2.11
C GLN A 125 -6.87 -0.39 -1.30
N THR A 126 -6.25 -0.47 -0.12
CA THR A 126 -6.20 -1.71 0.67
C THR A 126 -6.66 -1.48 2.09
N TRP A 127 -7.64 -2.26 2.51
CA TRP A 127 -8.17 -2.24 3.86
C TRP A 127 -8.02 -3.61 4.53
N ASN A 128 -7.79 -3.60 5.82
CA ASN A 128 -7.97 -4.78 6.65
C ASN A 128 -9.45 -4.88 7.06
N VAL A 129 -10.05 -6.02 6.79
CA VAL A 129 -11.41 -6.37 7.19
C VAL A 129 -11.31 -7.32 8.37
N PRO A 130 -11.88 -7.00 9.54
CA PRO A 130 -11.81 -7.84 10.73
C PRO A 130 -12.16 -9.30 10.40
N ASP A 131 -11.36 -10.23 10.90
CA ASP A 131 -11.50 -11.69 10.73
C ASP A 131 -11.49 -12.22 9.28
N LYS A 132 -11.29 -11.35 8.29
CA LYS A 132 -11.23 -11.70 6.87
C LYS A 132 -9.86 -11.43 6.24
N GLY A 133 -9.00 -10.64 6.90
CA GLY A 133 -7.71 -10.20 6.36
C GLY A 133 -7.86 -8.97 5.47
N PHE A 134 -7.16 -8.93 4.36
CA PHE A 134 -7.08 -7.75 3.51
C PHE A 134 -7.96 -7.89 2.26
N VAL A 135 -8.54 -6.78 1.85
CA VAL A 135 -9.12 -6.58 0.52
C VAL A 135 -8.40 -5.42 -0.15
N SER A 136 -8.02 -5.58 -1.39
CA SER A 136 -7.34 -4.56 -2.18
C SER A 136 -8.05 -4.34 -3.50
N PHE A 137 -8.38 -3.08 -3.78
CA PHE A 137 -8.84 -2.62 -5.09
C PHE A 137 -7.68 -1.89 -5.76
N PHE A 138 -7.50 -2.10 -7.05
CA PHE A 138 -6.37 -1.54 -7.78
C PHE A 138 -6.63 -1.47 -9.28
N THR A 139 -5.83 -0.67 -9.97
CA THR A 139 -5.75 -0.66 -11.42
C THR A 139 -4.67 -1.63 -11.87
N ARG A 140 -5.03 -2.60 -12.67
CA ARG A 140 -4.09 -3.46 -13.37
C ARG A 140 -3.85 -2.92 -14.77
N TYR A 141 -2.58 -2.77 -15.11
CA TYR A 141 -2.17 -2.41 -16.47
C TYR A 141 -1.98 -3.69 -17.28
N ASN A 142 -2.74 -3.81 -18.35
CA ASN A 142 -2.56 -4.87 -19.33
C ASN A 142 -1.95 -4.26 -20.59
N TYR A 143 -0.87 -4.84 -21.10
CA TYR A 143 -0.31 -4.42 -22.36
C TYR A 143 -1.13 -5.04 -23.51
N PRO A 144 -1.44 -4.28 -24.59
CA PRO A 144 -0.89 -2.97 -24.88
C PRO A 144 -1.70 -1.75 -24.43
N ALA A 145 -2.89 -1.83 -23.87
CA ALA A 145 -3.63 -0.58 -23.68
C ALA A 145 -4.68 -0.48 -22.56
N ASP A 146 -5.13 -1.56 -21.94
CA ASP A 146 -6.30 -1.47 -21.09
C ASP A 146 -5.92 -1.35 -19.61
N ARG A 147 -6.47 -0.32 -18.96
CA ARG A 147 -6.50 -0.19 -17.51
C ARG A 147 -7.76 -0.87 -17.00
N THR A 148 -7.59 -1.84 -16.14
CA THR A 148 -8.68 -2.66 -15.60
C THR A 148 -8.78 -2.45 -14.11
N ILE A 149 -9.98 -2.17 -13.60
CA ILE A 149 -10.22 -2.12 -12.16
C ILE A 149 -10.40 -3.55 -11.67
N CYS A 150 -9.57 -3.92 -10.72
CA CYS A 150 -9.50 -5.26 -10.16
C CYS A 150 -9.59 -5.24 -8.63
N PHE A 151 -9.86 -6.39 -8.06
CA PHE A 151 -9.66 -6.62 -6.63
C PHE A 151 -9.01 -7.97 -6.39
N MET A 152 -8.39 -8.10 -5.23
CA MET A 152 -7.85 -9.34 -4.67
C MET A 152 -7.96 -9.30 -3.16
N THR A 153 -7.85 -10.47 -2.53
CA THR A 153 -7.93 -10.63 -1.08
C THR A 153 -6.71 -11.37 -0.56
N SER A 154 -6.37 -11.16 0.71
CA SER A 154 -5.31 -11.89 1.38
C SER A 154 -5.67 -12.09 2.85
N PRO A 155 -5.49 -13.29 3.41
CA PRO A 155 -5.70 -13.52 4.85
C PRO A 155 -4.61 -12.88 5.72
N ASP A 156 -3.43 -12.62 5.17
CA ASP A 156 -2.21 -12.34 5.93
C ASP A 156 -1.30 -11.24 5.34
N GLY A 157 -1.73 -10.58 4.25
CA GLY A 157 -0.93 -9.58 3.55
C GLY A 157 0.23 -10.13 2.71
N LYS A 158 0.51 -11.44 2.83
CA LYS A 158 1.58 -12.16 2.12
C LYS A 158 1.05 -13.00 0.97
N ASN A 159 -0.01 -13.76 1.21
CA ASN A 159 -0.59 -14.68 0.24
C ASN A 159 -1.88 -14.08 -0.32
N TRP A 160 -1.82 -13.60 -1.57
CA TRP A 160 -2.94 -12.95 -2.24
C TRP A 160 -3.64 -13.90 -3.20
N SER A 161 -4.96 -13.75 -3.26
CA SER A 161 -5.80 -14.48 -4.20
C SER A 161 -5.46 -14.13 -5.64
N GLU A 162 -6.01 -14.90 -6.55
CA GLU A 162 -6.10 -14.47 -7.94
C GLU A 162 -6.92 -13.16 -8.02
N TRP A 163 -6.46 -12.23 -8.85
CA TRP A 163 -7.17 -10.98 -9.07
C TRP A 163 -8.47 -11.22 -9.84
N LYS A 164 -9.49 -10.48 -9.50
CA LYS A 164 -10.78 -10.50 -10.19
C LYS A 164 -11.07 -9.14 -10.79
N ARG A 165 -11.52 -9.14 -12.03
CA ARG A 165 -11.93 -7.94 -12.74
C ARG A 165 -13.27 -7.43 -12.21
N ILE A 166 -13.34 -6.14 -11.91
CA ILE A 166 -14.59 -5.46 -11.55
C ILE A 166 -15.12 -4.69 -12.76
N ALA A 167 -14.25 -3.91 -13.40
CA ALA A 167 -14.62 -3.10 -14.55
C ALA A 167 -13.47 -3.01 -15.54
N ALA A 168 -13.80 -3.07 -16.83
CA ALA A 168 -12.90 -2.83 -17.94
C ALA A 168 -13.65 -2.15 -19.07
N ILE A 169 -13.20 -0.99 -19.48
CA ILE A 169 -13.69 -0.28 -20.65
C ILE A 169 -12.51 -0.08 -21.60
N LYS A 170 -12.83 -0.04 -22.88
CA LYS A 170 -11.87 -0.04 -23.99
C LYS A 170 -10.80 1.08 -23.97
N LYS A 171 -10.99 2.15 -23.21
CA LYS A 171 -10.04 3.26 -23.06
C LYS A 171 -9.41 3.34 -21.65
N GLY A 172 -9.68 2.36 -20.81
CA GLY A 172 -9.19 2.28 -19.43
C GLY A 172 -9.81 3.32 -18.49
N HIS A 173 -9.81 3.00 -17.23
CA HIS A 173 -10.20 3.89 -16.14
C HIS A 173 -9.50 3.51 -14.87
N TYR A 174 -9.72 4.37 -13.89
CA TYR A 174 -9.19 4.23 -12.55
C TYR A 174 -10.34 4.06 -11.58
N GLN A 175 -10.09 3.35 -10.49
CA GLN A 175 -11.00 3.36 -9.36
C GLN A 175 -11.08 4.78 -8.78
N ILE A 176 -12.25 5.10 -8.24
CA ILE A 176 -12.51 6.35 -7.55
C ILE A 176 -12.27 6.11 -6.05
N SER A 177 -11.63 7.05 -5.38
CA SER A 177 -11.48 7.09 -3.93
C SER A 177 -12.64 7.84 -3.29
#